data_04765686d372da2e8d3ba0af65264380
#
_entry.id   04765686d372da2e8d3ba0af65264380
#
_cell.length_a   1.000
_cell.length_b   1.000
_cell.length_c   1.000
_cell.angle_alpha   90.00
_cell.angle_beta   90.00
_cell.angle_gamma   90.00
#
_symmetry.space_group_name_H-M   'P 1'
#
loop_
_entity.id
_entity.type
_entity.pdbx_description
1 polymer ?
#
loop_
_entity_poly.entity_id
_entity_poly.type
_entity_poly.pdbx_seq_one_letter_code
_entity_poly.pdbx_strand_id
1 'polypeptide(L)'
;MIKVGIVGISGYSGEATLELLLKHPDVRVTYVSANNTKGKISDIWPQLAGKTNLFCGKFDIKKAVTLCDLVFLAIPHTISMNLAPKLLSAGISVIDLSGDYRLNSIREYKKWYGAEHKDSKNLGKAVYGLPELYRENIKKAKLVANPGCYPTAALLGLTPFVSTYGELTKLIIIDAKSGVSGAGRKASVAFNFCEVNENFKAYKVLNHQHAP
;
A
#
# COMPACT_ATOMS: atom_id res chain seq x y z
N MET A 1 19.82 7.62 10.24
CA MET A 1 19.23 7.23 8.93
C MET A 1 18.49 5.92 9.13
N ILE A 2 17.20 5.89 8.88
CA ILE A 2 16.31 4.73 9.09
C ILE A 2 16.57 3.71 7.95
N LYS A 3 16.81 2.47 8.31
CA LYS A 3 16.98 1.37 7.33
C LYS A 3 15.62 0.84 6.93
N VAL A 4 15.33 0.87 5.64
CA VAL A 4 14.01 0.52 5.12
C VAL A 4 14.07 -0.65 4.15
N GLY A 5 13.11 -1.56 4.29
CA GLY A 5 12.86 -2.66 3.36
C GLY A 5 11.59 -2.44 2.53
N ILE A 6 11.57 -2.96 1.31
CA ILE A 6 10.37 -2.97 0.45
C ILE A 6 10.09 -4.40 0.01
N VAL A 7 8.95 -4.93 0.38
CA VAL A 7 8.44 -6.23 -0.09
C VAL A 7 7.40 -5.97 -1.17
N GLY A 8 7.61 -6.54 -2.36
CA GLY A 8 6.75 -6.29 -3.52
C GLY A 8 7.31 -5.27 -4.51
N ILE A 9 8.64 -5.16 -4.60
CA ILE A 9 9.33 -4.20 -5.46
C ILE A 9 9.03 -4.34 -6.97
N SER A 10 8.50 -5.47 -7.41
CA SER A 10 8.15 -5.70 -8.81
C SER A 10 6.80 -5.09 -9.23
N GLY A 11 6.01 -4.58 -8.30
CA GLY A 11 4.76 -3.85 -8.56
C GLY A 11 4.97 -2.34 -8.67
N TYR A 12 4.02 -1.63 -9.28
CA TYR A 12 4.07 -0.16 -9.41
C TYR A 12 4.18 0.57 -8.06
N SER A 13 3.42 0.12 -7.04
CA SER A 13 3.50 0.73 -5.70
C SER A 13 4.88 0.55 -5.06
N GLY A 14 5.49 -0.64 -5.23
CA GLY A 14 6.84 -0.91 -4.74
C GLY A 14 7.89 -0.06 -5.43
N GLU A 15 7.79 0.08 -6.75
CA GLU A 15 8.69 0.92 -7.55
C GLU A 15 8.57 2.40 -7.15
N ALA A 16 7.36 2.95 -7.11
CA ALA A 16 7.13 4.34 -6.70
C ALA A 16 7.62 4.61 -5.27
N THR A 17 7.41 3.65 -4.35
CA THR A 17 7.94 3.73 -2.98
C THR A 17 9.47 3.80 -2.99
N LEU A 18 10.14 2.94 -3.78
CA LEU A 18 11.59 2.97 -3.88
C LEU A 18 12.09 4.31 -4.44
N GLU A 19 11.47 4.81 -5.51
CA GLU A 19 11.88 6.09 -6.11
C GLU A 19 11.79 7.27 -5.13
N LEU A 20 10.72 7.32 -4.32
CA LEU A 20 10.55 8.34 -3.29
C LEU A 20 11.58 8.20 -2.17
N LEU A 21 11.82 6.96 -1.70
CA LEU A 21 12.76 6.70 -0.60
C LEU A 21 14.22 6.91 -0.99
N LEU A 22 14.59 6.72 -2.25
CA LEU A 22 15.94 7.03 -2.74
C LEU A 22 16.27 8.53 -2.69
N LYS A 23 15.24 9.39 -2.68
CA LYS A 23 15.38 10.84 -2.56
C LYS A 23 15.24 11.35 -1.12
N HIS A 24 14.87 10.48 -0.17
CA HIS A 24 14.59 10.89 1.20
C HIS A 24 15.87 11.04 2.03
N PRO A 25 16.12 12.20 2.67
CA PRO A 25 17.39 12.51 3.32
C PRO A 25 17.70 11.60 4.53
N ASP A 26 16.68 11.15 5.26
CA ASP A 26 16.84 10.42 6.52
C ASP A 26 16.65 8.90 6.37
N VAL A 27 16.49 8.40 5.14
CA VAL A 27 16.17 6.99 4.87
C VAL A 27 17.25 6.36 4.00
N ARG A 28 17.57 5.11 4.31
CA ARG A 28 18.39 4.24 3.44
C ARG A 28 17.62 2.96 3.13
N VAL A 29 17.33 2.71 1.86
CA VAL A 29 16.76 1.43 1.45
C VAL A 29 17.86 0.37 1.47
N THR A 30 17.68 -0.67 2.29
CA THR A 30 18.67 -1.71 2.56
C THR A 30 18.22 -3.10 2.11
N TYR A 31 16.93 -3.27 1.83
CA TYR A 31 16.35 -4.55 1.45
C TYR A 31 15.19 -4.37 0.47
N VAL A 32 15.19 -5.17 -0.58
CA VAL A 32 14.07 -5.26 -1.52
C VAL A 32 13.78 -6.71 -1.87
N SER A 33 12.50 -7.05 -2.03
CA SER A 33 12.11 -8.41 -2.40
C SER A 33 10.85 -8.46 -3.24
N ALA A 34 10.71 -9.55 -4.01
CA ALA A 34 9.51 -9.90 -4.74
C ALA A 34 9.35 -11.43 -4.77
N ASN A 35 8.13 -11.91 -5.06
CA ASN A 35 7.86 -13.36 -5.05
C ASN A 35 8.46 -14.04 -6.29
N ASN A 36 8.13 -13.53 -7.48
CA ASN A 36 8.44 -14.18 -8.76
C ASN A 36 9.49 -13.42 -9.61
N THR A 37 10.15 -12.43 -9.01
CA THR A 37 11.12 -11.59 -9.73
C THR A 37 12.44 -11.60 -8.98
N LYS A 38 13.53 -11.83 -9.70
CA LYS A 38 14.90 -11.82 -9.16
C LYS A 38 15.80 -11.07 -10.13
N GLY A 39 16.71 -10.25 -9.61
CA GLY A 39 17.67 -9.50 -10.43
C GLY A 39 18.04 -8.15 -9.84
N LYS A 40 18.87 -7.40 -10.54
CA LYS A 40 19.16 -6.00 -10.19
C LYS A 40 17.92 -5.14 -10.36
N ILE A 41 17.79 -4.10 -9.58
CA ILE A 41 16.66 -3.16 -9.72
C ILE A 41 16.66 -2.51 -11.10
N SER A 42 17.82 -2.22 -11.68
CA SER A 42 17.94 -1.71 -13.06
C SER A 42 17.33 -2.62 -14.13
N ASP A 43 17.33 -3.93 -13.91
CA ASP A 43 16.78 -4.91 -14.86
C ASP A 43 15.25 -5.02 -14.73
N ILE A 44 14.73 -4.77 -13.54
CA ILE A 44 13.29 -4.81 -13.24
C ILE A 44 12.62 -3.47 -13.60
N TRP A 45 13.32 -2.38 -13.33
CA TRP A 45 12.92 -0.99 -13.50
C TRP A 45 14.04 -0.17 -14.15
N PRO A 46 14.15 -0.16 -15.50
CA PRO A 46 15.24 0.53 -16.21
C PRO A 46 15.39 2.01 -15.87
N GLN A 47 14.29 2.69 -15.52
CA GLN A 47 14.30 4.11 -15.10
C GLN A 47 15.01 4.36 -13.75
N LEU A 48 15.33 3.29 -13.01
CA LEU A 48 16.11 3.35 -11.78
C LEU A 48 17.59 2.95 -11.98
N ALA A 49 18.02 2.75 -13.23
CA ALA A 49 19.43 2.48 -13.55
C ALA A 49 20.31 3.63 -13.05
N GLY A 50 21.44 3.29 -12.44
CA GLY A 50 22.37 4.25 -11.85
C GLY A 50 21.92 4.88 -10.52
N LYS A 51 20.66 4.74 -10.12
CA LYS A 51 20.14 5.29 -8.85
C LYS A 51 20.34 4.36 -7.65
N THR A 52 20.48 3.05 -7.89
CA THR A 52 20.67 2.05 -6.83
C THR A 52 21.32 0.77 -7.36
N ASN A 53 22.09 0.10 -6.50
CA ASN A 53 22.69 -1.22 -6.76
C ASN A 53 21.95 -2.35 -6.04
N LEU A 54 20.73 -2.11 -5.54
CA LEU A 54 19.96 -3.12 -4.83
C LEU A 54 19.65 -4.31 -5.74
N PHE A 55 19.65 -5.49 -5.12
CA PHE A 55 19.33 -6.75 -5.78
C PHE A 55 18.02 -7.33 -5.18
N CYS A 56 17.03 -7.56 -6.03
CA CYS A 56 15.76 -8.16 -5.66
C CYS A 56 15.90 -9.69 -5.57
N GLY A 57 15.47 -10.27 -4.46
CA GLY A 57 15.34 -11.70 -4.27
C GLY A 57 13.98 -12.07 -3.71
N LYS A 58 13.78 -13.36 -3.39
CA LYS A 58 12.60 -13.79 -2.63
C LYS A 58 12.61 -13.19 -1.23
N PHE A 59 11.41 -13.01 -0.66
CA PHE A 59 11.29 -12.53 0.72
C PHE A 59 11.94 -13.51 1.69
N ASP A 60 12.80 -12.97 2.55
CA ASP A 60 13.50 -13.69 3.62
C ASP A 60 13.36 -12.87 4.90
N ILE A 61 12.60 -13.39 5.86
CA ILE A 61 12.32 -12.72 7.13
C ILE A 61 13.61 -12.45 7.94
N LYS A 62 14.56 -13.38 7.93
CA LYS A 62 15.81 -13.21 8.69
C LYS A 62 16.63 -12.04 8.15
N LYS A 63 16.73 -11.95 6.81
CA LYS A 63 17.40 -10.81 6.16
C LYS A 63 16.66 -9.50 6.40
N ALA A 64 15.33 -9.48 6.28
CA ALA A 64 14.54 -8.28 6.52
C ALA A 64 14.75 -7.77 7.97
N VAL A 65 14.70 -8.64 8.95
CA VAL A 65 14.90 -8.30 10.38
C VAL A 65 16.32 -7.78 10.65
N THR A 66 17.34 -8.36 10.01
CA THR A 66 18.73 -7.91 10.20
C THR A 66 19.04 -6.57 9.51
N LEU A 67 18.38 -6.31 8.39
CA LEU A 67 18.74 -5.19 7.52
C LEU A 67 17.84 -3.97 7.68
N CYS A 68 16.67 -4.09 8.33
CA CYS A 68 15.66 -3.03 8.32
C CYS A 68 15.19 -2.66 9.74
N ASP A 69 14.85 -1.39 9.91
CA ASP A 69 14.11 -0.86 11.05
C ASP A 69 12.62 -0.78 10.75
N LEU A 70 12.27 -0.62 9.45
CA LEU A 70 10.93 -0.46 8.93
C LEU A 70 10.80 -1.20 7.58
N VAL A 71 9.64 -1.80 7.34
CA VAL A 71 9.33 -2.48 6.07
C VAL A 71 8.02 -1.98 5.48
N PHE A 72 8.07 -1.60 4.20
CA PHE A 72 6.87 -1.38 3.38
C PHE A 72 6.41 -2.71 2.75
N LEU A 73 5.13 -3.03 2.89
CA LEU A 73 4.49 -4.18 2.27
C LEU A 73 3.66 -3.71 1.06
N ALA A 74 4.29 -3.67 -0.12
CA ALA A 74 3.66 -3.33 -1.40
C ALA A 74 3.17 -4.60 -2.11
N ILE A 75 2.34 -5.38 -1.44
CA ILE A 75 1.88 -6.72 -1.83
C ILE A 75 0.35 -6.77 -1.85
N PRO A 76 -0.26 -7.77 -2.53
CA PRO A 76 -1.71 -7.93 -2.54
C PRO A 76 -2.28 -8.14 -1.13
N HIS A 77 -3.55 -7.74 -0.95
CA HIS A 77 -4.34 -8.11 0.23
C HIS A 77 -4.37 -9.64 0.41
N THR A 78 -4.67 -10.12 1.62
CA THR A 78 -4.60 -11.50 2.09
C THR A 78 -3.18 -12.05 2.31
N ILE A 79 -2.14 -11.39 1.81
CA ILE A 79 -0.74 -11.80 1.98
C ILE A 79 -0.07 -11.01 3.10
N SER A 80 -0.34 -9.71 3.20
CA SER A 80 0.27 -8.83 4.20
C SER A 80 -0.01 -9.30 5.62
N MET A 81 -1.25 -9.73 5.92
CA MET A 81 -1.63 -10.26 7.23
C MET A 81 -0.89 -11.55 7.65
N ASN A 82 -0.14 -12.20 6.74
CA ASN A 82 0.73 -13.31 7.08
C ASN A 82 2.19 -12.91 7.32
N LEU A 83 2.60 -11.73 6.83
CA LEU A 83 3.97 -11.22 6.94
C LEU A 83 4.11 -10.17 8.04
N ALA A 84 3.17 -9.24 8.14
CA ALA A 84 3.20 -8.16 9.13
C ALA A 84 3.35 -8.66 10.57
N PRO A 85 2.62 -9.69 11.06
CA PRO A 85 2.80 -10.19 12.43
C PRO A 85 4.22 -10.67 12.71
N LYS A 86 4.87 -11.29 11.73
CA LYS A 86 6.23 -11.81 11.86
C LYS A 86 7.26 -10.69 11.99
N LEU A 87 7.10 -9.63 11.18
CA LEU A 87 7.94 -8.44 11.24
C LEU A 87 7.74 -7.68 12.55
N LEU A 88 6.49 -7.44 12.93
CA LEU A 88 6.15 -6.76 14.20
C LEU A 88 6.67 -7.52 15.43
N SER A 89 6.54 -8.85 15.44
CA SER A 89 7.08 -9.70 16.54
C SER A 89 8.59 -9.65 16.64
N ALA A 90 9.28 -9.36 15.52
CA ALA A 90 10.73 -9.16 15.48
C ALA A 90 11.14 -7.70 15.76
N GLY A 91 10.21 -6.82 16.15
CA GLY A 91 10.48 -5.41 16.46
C GLY A 91 10.50 -4.45 15.28
N ILE A 92 10.27 -4.94 14.06
CA ILE A 92 10.26 -4.14 12.83
C ILE A 92 8.94 -3.40 12.68
N SER A 93 8.99 -2.10 12.42
CA SER A 93 7.80 -1.32 12.08
C SER A 93 7.32 -1.64 10.66
N VAL A 94 6.01 -1.60 10.43
CA VAL A 94 5.40 -1.98 9.15
C VAL A 94 4.51 -0.86 8.62
N ILE A 95 4.68 -0.52 7.34
CA ILE A 95 3.72 0.28 6.57
C ILE A 95 3.12 -0.65 5.52
N ASP A 96 1.85 -0.97 5.68
CA ASP A 96 1.12 -1.88 4.79
C ASP A 96 0.34 -1.11 3.73
N LEU A 97 0.69 -1.30 2.46
CA LEU A 97 0.01 -0.70 1.32
C LEU A 97 -1.18 -1.55 0.84
N SER A 98 -1.35 -2.75 1.41
CA SER A 98 -2.49 -3.61 1.09
C SER A 98 -3.79 -3.15 1.77
N GLY A 99 -4.87 -3.91 1.60
CA GLY A 99 -6.12 -3.65 2.29
C GLY A 99 -6.25 -4.31 3.66
N ASP A 100 -5.26 -5.12 4.08
CA ASP A 100 -5.43 -6.06 5.19
C ASP A 100 -5.70 -5.38 6.54
N TYR A 101 -5.15 -4.20 6.78
CA TYR A 101 -5.26 -3.52 8.08
C TYR A 101 -6.07 -2.21 8.03
N ARG A 102 -6.77 -1.93 6.91
CA ARG A 102 -7.56 -0.67 6.77
C ARG A 102 -8.83 -0.66 7.60
N LEU A 103 -9.42 -1.84 7.82
CA LEU A 103 -10.69 -1.99 8.53
C LEU A 103 -10.45 -2.59 9.91
N ASN A 104 -11.12 -2.05 10.94
CA ASN A 104 -10.96 -2.51 12.32
C ASN A 104 -11.84 -3.73 12.67
N SER A 105 -12.60 -4.25 11.71
CA SER A 105 -13.56 -5.35 11.90
C SER A 105 -13.25 -6.51 10.98
N ILE A 106 -13.06 -7.70 11.56
CA ILE A 106 -12.90 -8.96 10.81
C ILE A 106 -14.13 -9.22 9.93
N ARG A 107 -15.33 -8.91 10.44
CA ARG A 107 -16.58 -9.10 9.71
C ARG A 107 -16.63 -8.19 8.46
N GLU A 108 -16.31 -6.92 8.60
CA GLU A 108 -16.25 -5.98 7.47
C GLU A 108 -15.13 -6.36 6.50
N TYR A 109 -13.96 -6.77 7.01
CA TYR A 109 -12.89 -7.27 6.15
C TYR A 109 -13.34 -8.47 5.29
N LYS A 110 -13.99 -9.47 5.92
CA LYS A 110 -14.52 -10.65 5.20
C LYS A 110 -15.56 -10.24 4.15
N LYS A 111 -16.45 -9.31 4.49
CA LYS A 111 -17.48 -8.79 3.57
C LYS A 111 -16.88 -8.15 2.32
N TRP A 112 -15.85 -7.31 2.47
CA TRP A 112 -15.32 -6.49 1.39
C TRP A 112 -14.14 -7.12 0.64
N TYR A 113 -13.36 -7.97 1.31
CA TYR A 113 -12.20 -8.62 0.72
C TYR A 113 -12.41 -10.11 0.42
N GLY A 114 -13.54 -10.69 0.83
CA GLY A 114 -13.90 -12.09 0.54
C GLY A 114 -13.04 -13.14 1.24
N ALA A 115 -12.25 -12.74 2.25
CA ALA A 115 -11.33 -13.62 2.97
C ALA A 115 -11.40 -13.40 4.48
N GLU A 116 -11.06 -14.42 5.26
CA GLU A 116 -10.92 -14.27 6.71
C GLU A 116 -9.60 -13.60 7.07
N HIS A 117 -9.65 -12.60 7.96
CA HIS A 117 -8.44 -11.95 8.46
C HIS A 117 -7.73 -12.86 9.47
N LYS A 118 -6.46 -13.16 9.23
CA LYS A 118 -5.68 -14.12 10.04
C LYS A 118 -4.93 -13.48 11.21
N ASP A 119 -4.89 -12.15 11.29
CA ASP A 119 -4.17 -11.42 12.33
C ASP A 119 -5.09 -10.44 13.07
N SER A 120 -6.04 -10.99 13.80
CA SER A 120 -6.97 -10.21 14.64
C SER A 120 -6.25 -9.41 15.72
N LYS A 121 -5.13 -9.90 16.21
CA LYS A 121 -4.34 -9.27 17.29
C LYS A 121 -3.82 -7.88 16.90
N ASN A 122 -3.41 -7.69 15.65
CA ASN A 122 -2.85 -6.44 15.17
C ASN A 122 -3.85 -5.58 14.40
N LEU A 123 -5.00 -6.14 14.00
CA LEU A 123 -6.02 -5.43 13.23
C LEU A 123 -6.47 -4.13 13.92
N GLY A 124 -6.80 -4.21 15.23
CA GLY A 124 -7.21 -3.04 16.01
C GLY A 124 -6.06 -2.12 16.47
N LYS A 125 -4.81 -2.46 16.15
CA LYS A 125 -3.62 -1.66 16.50
C LYS A 125 -3.06 -0.87 15.33
N ALA A 126 -3.51 -1.18 14.12
CA ALA A 126 -3.09 -0.48 12.92
C ALA A 126 -3.61 0.96 12.93
N VAL A 127 -2.73 1.91 12.64
CA VAL A 127 -3.11 3.31 12.47
C VAL A 127 -3.36 3.59 11.00
N TYR A 128 -4.47 4.24 10.68
CA TYR A 128 -4.79 4.62 9.31
C TYR A 128 -3.78 5.64 8.78
N GLY A 129 -3.14 5.32 7.68
CA GLY A 129 -1.95 5.99 7.17
C GLY A 129 -2.24 7.23 6.33
N LEU A 130 -3.08 8.15 6.81
CA LEU A 130 -3.32 9.46 6.19
C LEU A 130 -2.72 10.55 7.10
N PRO A 131 -1.45 10.99 6.83
CA PRO A 131 -0.72 11.89 7.73
C PRO A 131 -1.41 13.23 7.95
N GLU A 132 -2.19 13.71 6.99
CA GLU A 132 -2.94 14.95 7.08
C GLU A 132 -3.96 14.94 8.22
N LEU A 133 -4.50 13.74 8.56
CA LEU A 133 -5.48 13.57 9.63
C LEU A 133 -4.90 12.90 10.87
N TYR A 134 -3.93 12.00 10.73
CA TYR A 134 -3.51 11.10 11.80
C TYR A 134 -2.00 11.16 12.11
N ARG A 135 -1.33 12.28 11.80
CA ARG A 135 0.12 12.45 11.95
C ARG A 135 0.66 12.01 13.30
N GLU A 136 0.05 12.47 14.40
CA GLU A 136 0.55 12.18 15.75
C GLU A 136 0.34 10.70 16.16
N ASN A 137 -0.67 10.06 15.63
CA ASN A 137 -0.91 8.63 15.80
C ASN A 137 0.12 7.81 14.99
N ILE A 138 0.38 8.22 13.75
CA ILE A 138 1.34 7.56 12.85
C ILE A 138 2.76 7.60 13.44
N LYS A 139 3.18 8.71 14.02
CA LYS A 139 4.50 8.82 14.69
C LYS A 139 4.74 7.77 15.77
N LYS A 140 3.69 7.32 16.44
CA LYS A 140 3.74 6.35 17.54
C LYS A 140 3.45 4.92 17.08
N ALA A 141 3.01 4.74 15.84
CA ALA A 141 2.54 3.46 15.34
C ALA A 141 3.69 2.51 15.01
N LYS A 142 3.48 1.23 15.29
CA LYS A 142 4.32 0.13 14.78
C LYS A 142 3.75 -0.50 13.52
N LEU A 143 2.45 -0.33 13.29
CA LEU A 143 1.74 -0.78 12.10
C LEU A 143 0.90 0.38 11.54
N VAL A 144 1.19 0.76 10.31
CA VAL A 144 0.45 1.78 9.58
C VAL A 144 -0.26 1.12 8.40
N ALA A 145 -1.57 1.29 8.32
CA ALA A 145 -2.40 0.82 7.21
C ALA A 145 -2.57 1.96 6.19
N ASN A 146 -1.80 1.92 5.11
CA ASN A 146 -1.87 2.95 4.07
C ASN A 146 -3.24 2.92 3.36
N PRO A 147 -3.94 4.05 3.20
CA PRO A 147 -5.25 4.09 2.54
C PRO A 147 -5.20 3.65 1.08
N GLY A 148 -6.34 3.27 0.53
CA GLY A 148 -6.50 3.05 -0.90
C GLY A 148 -6.48 4.38 -1.68
N CYS A 149 -6.24 4.30 -2.99
CA CYS A 149 -6.13 5.50 -3.85
C CYS A 149 -7.41 6.34 -3.85
N TYR A 150 -8.58 5.74 -4.02
CA TYR A 150 -9.85 6.46 -3.98
C TYR A 150 -10.16 7.08 -2.62
N PRO A 151 -10.06 6.35 -1.48
CA PRO A 151 -10.24 6.97 -0.17
C PRO A 151 -9.26 8.11 0.10
N THR A 152 -7.99 7.99 -0.31
CA THR A 152 -7.02 9.07 -0.17
C THR A 152 -7.48 10.33 -0.88
N ALA A 153 -7.85 10.23 -2.15
CA ALA A 153 -8.31 11.39 -2.94
C ALA A 153 -9.61 11.99 -2.36
N ALA A 154 -10.58 11.13 -2.02
CA ALA A 154 -11.85 11.58 -1.47
C ALA A 154 -11.69 12.25 -0.10
N LEU A 155 -10.94 11.64 0.82
CA LEU A 155 -10.73 12.20 2.16
C LEU A 155 -9.97 13.52 2.13
N LEU A 156 -8.90 13.63 1.32
CA LEU A 156 -8.16 14.88 1.20
C LEU A 156 -8.99 16.00 0.59
N GLY A 157 -9.84 15.68 -0.38
CA GLY A 157 -10.74 16.66 -1.00
C GLY A 157 -11.90 17.08 -0.09
N LEU A 158 -12.49 16.15 0.66
CA LEU A 158 -13.70 16.39 1.45
C LEU A 158 -13.41 16.93 2.85
N THR A 159 -12.31 16.51 3.49
CA THR A 159 -12.05 16.82 4.90
C THR A 159 -12.08 18.32 5.20
N PRO A 160 -11.44 19.21 4.43
CA PRO A 160 -11.48 20.65 4.72
C PRO A 160 -12.91 21.20 4.66
N PHE A 161 -13.70 20.75 3.69
CA PHE A 161 -15.07 21.18 3.52
C PHE A 161 -15.99 20.65 4.63
N VAL A 162 -15.93 19.35 4.90
CA VAL A 162 -16.79 18.72 5.92
C VAL A 162 -16.43 19.21 7.33
N SER A 163 -15.16 19.47 7.62
CA SER A 163 -14.72 20.04 8.89
C SER A 163 -15.31 21.43 9.15
N THR A 164 -15.54 22.21 8.10
CA THR A 164 -16.04 23.58 8.21
C THR A 164 -17.56 23.65 8.10
N TYR A 165 -18.13 22.87 7.19
CA TYR A 165 -19.53 22.97 6.78
C TYR A 165 -20.33 21.66 6.94
N GLY A 166 -19.84 20.71 7.75
CA GLY A 166 -20.41 19.36 7.86
C GLY A 166 -21.90 19.34 8.21
N GLU A 167 -22.35 20.24 9.07
CA GLU A 167 -23.77 20.38 9.46
C GLU A 167 -24.68 20.78 8.29
N LEU A 168 -24.15 21.45 7.27
CA LEU A 168 -24.88 21.85 6.07
C LEU A 168 -24.88 20.77 4.98
N THR A 169 -24.06 19.72 5.16
CA THR A 169 -23.86 18.67 4.15
C THR A 169 -24.96 17.61 4.27
N LYS A 170 -25.91 17.61 3.33
CA LYS A 170 -27.01 16.64 3.30
C LYS A 170 -26.69 15.39 2.49
N LEU A 171 -25.87 15.50 1.46
CA LEU A 171 -25.53 14.41 0.56
C LEU A 171 -24.12 14.63 -0.02
N ILE A 172 -23.32 13.58 -0.06
CA ILE A 172 -22.02 13.57 -0.71
C ILE A 172 -22.05 12.53 -1.83
N ILE A 173 -21.74 12.95 -3.05
CA ILE A 173 -21.60 12.06 -4.22
C ILE A 173 -20.14 12.08 -4.64
N ILE A 174 -19.52 10.89 -4.71
CA ILE A 174 -18.12 10.71 -5.12
C ILE A 174 -18.10 9.99 -6.45
N ASP A 175 -17.78 10.71 -7.53
CA ASP A 175 -17.55 10.14 -8.86
C ASP A 175 -16.05 9.98 -9.08
N ALA A 176 -15.51 8.82 -8.71
CA ALA A 176 -14.09 8.55 -8.67
C ALA A 176 -13.60 7.86 -9.95
N LYS A 177 -12.63 8.45 -10.63
CA LYS A 177 -12.02 7.95 -11.86
C LYS A 177 -10.58 7.49 -11.60
N SER A 178 -10.15 6.43 -12.29
CA SER A 178 -8.80 5.90 -12.21
C SER A 178 -8.23 5.60 -13.58
N GLY A 179 -6.97 5.91 -13.78
CA GLY A 179 -6.23 5.41 -14.94
C GLY A 179 -5.97 3.90 -14.85
N VAL A 180 -5.69 3.27 -15.99
CA VAL A 180 -5.50 1.80 -16.10
C VAL A 180 -4.36 1.26 -15.24
N SER A 181 -3.34 2.07 -14.96
CA SER A 181 -2.22 1.69 -14.08
C SER A 181 -2.67 1.35 -12.65
N GLY A 182 -3.84 1.85 -12.21
CA GLY A 182 -4.46 1.48 -10.93
C GLY A 182 -4.81 0.00 -10.81
N ALA A 183 -4.94 -0.73 -11.92
CA ALA A 183 -5.13 -2.17 -11.94
C ALA A 183 -3.85 -2.97 -11.61
N GLY A 184 -2.71 -2.30 -11.54
CA GLY A 184 -1.40 -2.91 -11.28
C GLY A 184 -0.69 -3.41 -12.55
N ARG A 185 0.48 -4.02 -12.36
CA ARG A 185 1.39 -4.42 -13.46
C ARG A 185 1.03 -5.76 -14.12
N LYS A 186 0.12 -6.53 -13.54
CA LYS A 186 -0.23 -7.84 -14.08
C LYS A 186 -0.95 -7.67 -15.42
N ALA A 187 -0.39 -8.29 -16.48
CA ALA A 187 -1.01 -8.29 -17.79
C ALA A 187 -2.38 -9.01 -17.77
N SER A 188 -3.34 -8.42 -18.46
CA SER A 188 -4.69 -8.97 -18.64
C SER A 188 -5.25 -8.43 -19.95
N VAL A 189 -6.03 -9.23 -20.66
CA VAL A 189 -6.70 -8.82 -21.89
C VAL A 189 -7.51 -7.53 -21.67
N ALA A 190 -8.27 -7.47 -20.58
CA ALA A 190 -9.11 -6.30 -20.25
C ALA A 190 -8.33 -4.98 -20.02
N PHE A 191 -7.01 -5.05 -19.88
CA PHE A 191 -6.12 -3.92 -19.65
C PHE A 191 -5.06 -3.75 -20.76
N ASN A 192 -5.20 -4.46 -21.88
CA ASN A 192 -4.38 -4.23 -23.05
C ASN A 192 -4.66 -2.84 -23.65
N PHE A 193 -3.66 -2.26 -24.31
CA PHE A 193 -3.79 -0.92 -24.89
C PHE A 193 -5.03 -0.76 -25.77
N CYS A 194 -5.29 -1.72 -26.67
CA CYS A 194 -6.45 -1.68 -27.58
C CYS A 194 -7.81 -1.73 -26.85
N GLU A 195 -7.86 -2.27 -25.64
CA GLU A 195 -9.08 -2.37 -24.83
C GLU A 195 -9.35 -1.13 -23.97
N VAL A 196 -8.30 -0.38 -23.64
CA VAL A 196 -8.38 0.76 -22.71
C VAL A 196 -8.18 2.11 -23.39
N ASN A 197 -7.62 2.13 -24.61
CA ASN A 197 -7.40 3.37 -25.35
C ASN A 197 -8.75 4.01 -25.71
N GLU A 198 -8.88 5.31 -25.44
CA GLU A 198 -10.11 6.10 -25.71
C GLU A 198 -11.39 5.46 -25.10
N ASN A 199 -11.23 4.63 -24.07
CA ASN A 199 -12.32 3.91 -23.42
C ASN A 199 -12.50 4.35 -21.96
N PHE A 200 -13.74 4.43 -21.53
CA PHE A 200 -14.13 4.74 -20.18
C PHE A 200 -15.30 3.87 -19.73
N LYS A 201 -15.10 3.04 -18.71
CA LYS A 201 -16.12 2.10 -18.23
C LYS A 201 -16.21 2.05 -16.71
N ALA A 202 -17.42 1.90 -16.19
CA ALA A 202 -17.64 1.60 -14.79
C ALA A 202 -17.17 0.18 -14.46
N TYR A 203 -16.62 -0.01 -13.27
CA TYR A 203 -16.22 -1.33 -12.77
C TYR A 203 -16.54 -1.46 -11.28
N LYS A 204 -16.75 -2.70 -10.82
CA LYS A 204 -17.08 -3.03 -9.42
C LYS A 204 -18.19 -2.15 -8.82
N VAL A 205 -19.23 -1.86 -9.62
CA VAL A 205 -20.36 -1.05 -9.20
C VAL A 205 -21.01 -1.68 -7.97
N LEU A 206 -21.24 -0.89 -6.92
CA LEU A 206 -21.79 -1.30 -5.60
C LEU A 206 -20.97 -2.37 -4.84
N ASN A 207 -19.81 -2.79 -5.35
CA ASN A 207 -18.99 -3.84 -4.74
C ASN A 207 -17.48 -3.52 -4.81
N HIS A 208 -17.11 -2.28 -4.58
CA HIS A 208 -15.71 -1.89 -4.59
C HIS A 208 -15.11 -1.95 -3.17
N GLN A 209 -13.93 -2.58 -3.02
CA GLN A 209 -13.23 -2.74 -1.73
C GLN A 209 -12.80 -1.43 -1.04
N HIS A 210 -12.97 -0.30 -1.69
CA HIS A 210 -12.74 1.03 -1.11
C HIS A 210 -14.04 1.69 -0.62
N ALA A 211 -15.18 1.00 -0.69
CA ALA A 211 -16.46 1.54 -0.23
C ALA A 211 -16.56 1.71 1.30
N PRO A 212 -15.98 0.83 2.13
CA PRO A 212 -15.96 1.02 3.59
C PRO A 212 -14.95 2.08 4.03
#